data_49cc9537db449e8c40bdf88a088c82d6
#
_entry.id   49cc9537db449e8c40bdf88a088c82d6
#
_cell.length_a   1.000
_cell.length_b   1.000
_cell.length_c   1.000
_cell.angle_alpha   90.00
_cell.angle_beta   90.00
_cell.angle_gamma   90.00
#
_symmetry.space_group_name_H-M   'P 1'
#
loop_
_entity.id
_entity.type
_entity.pdbx_description
1 polymer ?
#
loop_
_entity_poly.entity_id
_entity_poly.type
_entity_poly.pdbx_seq_one_letter_code
_entity_poly.pdbx_strand_id
1 'polypeptide(L)'
;ERTLQVLDYAVLVISGTDGVQSHTETLWRLLRRYHIPTFVFINKMDLPGPGKEALLSQLSRRLGDGFVDFGAEQAERDEALALCDERLMEKMLDAGSLTAEDIIPAIARRHVFPCWFGVALQRENAGGLQGVDELLAGLDEYTRAAPALEAFGARVFKVSQDERGERLTWLRVTGGELKVKAQLTGEADGEPWAEKANQLRLYSGAKYTLAEAIGPGQVCAVTGLTRAKPGTGLGAERDSDLPVLEPVLSYRVCLPEGADVHAALGKLHRLEEEEPQLHVVWNETLGEIHVQLMGEIQLEVLKSLLAERYGLDVEFDSGGILYKETITEAIEGVGHYEPLRHYAEVHLKLEPLPRGSGMQFAADCREEVLDKNWQRLV
;
A
#
# COMPACT_ATOMS: atom_id res chain seq x y z
N GLU A 1 0.10 -3.18 -1.44
CA GLU A 1 0.42 -1.77 -1.67
C GLU A 1 0.41 -0.96 -0.37
N ARG A 2 -0.60 -1.12 0.50
CA ARG A 2 -0.72 -0.39 1.79
C ARG A 2 0.52 -0.51 2.69
N THR A 3 1.12 -1.69 2.75
CA THR A 3 2.33 -1.93 3.54
C THR A 3 3.53 -1.13 3.02
N LEU A 4 3.59 -0.82 1.73
CA LEU A 4 4.67 -0.05 1.12
C LEU A 4 4.81 1.36 1.73
N GLN A 5 3.71 1.92 2.24
CA GLN A 5 3.70 3.25 2.85
C GLN A 5 4.46 3.34 4.19
N VAL A 6 4.79 2.20 4.78
CA VAL A 6 5.47 2.09 6.08
C VAL A 6 6.79 1.33 6.00
N LEU A 7 7.30 1.04 4.78
CA LEU A 7 8.60 0.43 4.57
C LEU A 7 9.70 1.49 4.45
N ASP A 8 10.85 1.20 5.05
CA ASP A 8 12.09 1.96 4.81
C ASP A 8 12.86 1.38 3.63
N TYR A 9 12.86 0.05 3.51
CA TYR A 9 13.55 -0.72 2.48
C TYR A 9 12.73 -1.92 2.06
N ALA A 10 13.01 -2.43 0.87
CA ALA A 10 12.41 -3.66 0.36
C ALA A 10 13.50 -4.64 -0.10
N VAL A 11 13.29 -5.92 0.11
CA VAL A 11 14.06 -6.99 -0.52
C VAL A 11 13.17 -7.66 -1.57
N LEU A 12 13.50 -7.48 -2.84
CA LEU A 12 12.80 -8.11 -3.94
C LEU A 12 13.44 -9.46 -4.24
N VAL A 13 12.72 -10.55 -3.96
CA VAL A 13 13.19 -11.91 -4.22
C VAL A 13 12.72 -12.36 -5.59
N ILE A 14 13.67 -12.78 -6.42
CA ILE A 14 13.42 -13.24 -7.81
C ILE A 14 13.93 -14.68 -7.95
N SER A 15 13.18 -15.51 -8.68
CA SER A 15 13.64 -16.86 -9.02
C SER A 15 14.70 -16.81 -10.11
N GLY A 16 15.86 -17.39 -9.89
CA GLY A 16 16.94 -17.48 -10.90
C GLY A 16 16.57 -18.33 -12.10
N THR A 17 15.60 -19.27 -11.96
CA THR A 17 15.11 -20.07 -13.07
C THR A 17 14.17 -19.31 -14.00
N ASP A 18 13.30 -18.47 -13.42
CA ASP A 18 12.21 -17.79 -14.13
C ASP A 18 12.55 -16.35 -14.49
N GLY A 19 13.49 -15.75 -13.76
CA GLY A 19 13.89 -14.35 -13.93
C GLY A 19 12.74 -13.37 -13.61
N VAL A 20 12.73 -12.24 -14.32
CA VAL A 20 11.74 -11.17 -14.13
C VAL A 20 10.40 -11.58 -14.75
N GLN A 21 9.36 -11.65 -13.93
CA GLN A 21 7.99 -11.97 -14.33
C GLN A 21 7.10 -10.70 -14.31
N SER A 22 5.88 -10.78 -14.84
CA SER A 22 4.93 -9.66 -14.87
C SER A 22 4.61 -9.13 -13.46
N HIS A 23 4.50 -10.03 -12.47
CA HIS A 23 4.28 -9.63 -11.08
C HIS A 23 5.48 -8.87 -10.50
N THR A 24 6.71 -9.28 -10.85
CA THR A 24 7.95 -8.57 -10.49
C THR A 24 7.94 -7.13 -11.02
N GLU A 25 7.52 -6.93 -12.27
CA GLU A 25 7.40 -5.58 -12.86
C GLU A 25 6.34 -4.73 -12.17
N THR A 26 5.22 -5.34 -11.75
CA THR A 26 4.18 -4.64 -11.01
C THR A 26 4.70 -4.18 -9.63
N LEU A 27 5.34 -5.08 -8.87
CA LEU A 27 5.99 -4.72 -7.60
C LEU A 27 7.05 -3.65 -7.78
N TRP A 28 7.89 -3.75 -8.84
CA TRP A 28 8.94 -2.78 -9.14
C TRP A 28 8.38 -1.38 -9.41
N ARG A 29 7.28 -1.28 -10.18
CA ARG A 29 6.60 0.00 -10.42
C ARG A 29 6.07 0.63 -9.14
N LEU A 30 5.51 -0.17 -8.25
CA LEU A 30 5.05 0.29 -6.94
C LEU A 30 6.21 0.75 -6.07
N LEU A 31 7.29 -0.04 -5.92
CA LEU A 31 8.49 0.33 -5.18
C LEU A 31 9.12 1.63 -5.70
N ARG A 32 9.10 1.84 -7.03
CA ARG A 32 9.56 3.09 -7.66
C ARG A 32 8.65 4.26 -7.33
N ARG A 33 7.33 4.06 -7.38
CA ARG A 33 6.35 5.10 -7.07
C ARG A 33 6.45 5.59 -5.63
N TYR A 34 6.62 4.67 -4.70
CA TYR A 34 6.77 5.00 -3.27
C TYR A 34 8.22 5.34 -2.88
N HIS A 35 9.12 5.45 -3.85
CA HIS A 35 10.55 5.77 -3.65
C HIS A 35 11.26 4.86 -2.64
N ILE A 36 10.85 3.59 -2.54
CA ILE A 36 11.42 2.64 -1.56
C ILE A 36 12.76 2.11 -2.07
N PRO A 37 13.87 2.35 -1.34
CA PRO A 37 15.16 1.73 -1.65
C PRO A 37 15.04 0.20 -1.65
N THR A 38 15.62 -0.44 -2.65
CA THR A 38 15.34 -1.85 -2.92
C THR A 38 16.62 -2.64 -3.09
N PHE A 39 16.73 -3.72 -2.34
CA PHE A 39 17.72 -4.78 -2.50
C PHE A 39 17.10 -5.94 -3.30
N VAL A 40 17.94 -6.69 -4.01
CA VAL A 40 17.47 -7.81 -4.82
C VAL A 40 18.18 -9.09 -4.40
N PHE A 41 17.40 -10.15 -4.18
CA PHE A 41 17.93 -11.48 -3.95
C PHE A 41 17.47 -12.44 -5.04
N ILE A 42 18.40 -12.95 -5.83
CA ILE A 42 18.12 -13.91 -6.88
C ILE A 42 18.33 -15.32 -6.32
N ASN A 43 17.21 -15.98 -6.04
CA ASN A 43 17.14 -17.26 -5.36
C ASN A 43 17.11 -18.44 -6.36
N LYS A 44 17.34 -19.65 -5.87
CA LYS A 44 17.32 -20.92 -6.62
C LYS A 44 18.42 -21.01 -7.69
N MET A 45 19.60 -20.44 -7.41
CA MET A 45 20.75 -20.52 -8.32
C MET A 45 21.36 -21.92 -8.43
N ASP A 46 20.90 -22.87 -7.63
CA ASP A 46 21.22 -24.31 -7.70
C ASP A 46 20.45 -25.06 -8.80
N LEU A 47 19.42 -24.44 -9.36
CA LEU A 47 18.59 -25.05 -10.40
C LEU A 47 19.07 -24.61 -11.80
N PRO A 48 18.80 -25.43 -12.84
CA PRO A 48 19.11 -25.03 -14.22
C PRO A 48 18.37 -23.76 -14.59
N GLY A 49 19.10 -22.78 -15.14
CA GLY A 49 18.54 -21.49 -15.54
C GLY A 49 19.59 -20.57 -16.16
N PRO A 50 19.24 -19.31 -16.42
CA PRO A 50 20.16 -18.29 -16.87
C PRO A 50 21.27 -18.05 -15.86
N GLY A 51 22.49 -17.75 -16.34
CA GLY A 51 23.62 -17.36 -15.47
C GLY A 51 23.43 -15.95 -14.89
N LYS A 52 24.30 -15.57 -13.93
CA LYS A 52 24.27 -14.27 -13.24
C LYS A 52 24.23 -13.08 -14.22
N GLU A 53 25.13 -13.06 -15.21
CA GLU A 53 25.20 -11.98 -16.20
C GLU A 53 23.93 -11.83 -17.02
N ALA A 54 23.33 -12.97 -17.44
CA ALA A 54 22.09 -12.94 -18.20
C ALA A 54 20.91 -12.42 -17.33
N LEU A 55 20.89 -12.75 -16.05
CA LEU A 55 19.89 -12.26 -15.10
C LEU A 55 20.05 -10.77 -14.83
N LEU A 56 21.27 -10.28 -14.59
CA LEU A 56 21.55 -8.84 -14.45
C LEU A 56 21.14 -8.06 -15.70
N SER A 57 21.49 -8.58 -16.89
CA SER A 57 21.07 -7.99 -18.16
C SER A 57 19.54 -7.97 -18.32
N GLN A 58 18.84 -9.01 -17.85
CA GLN A 58 17.39 -9.06 -17.87
C GLN A 58 16.78 -8.02 -16.91
N LEU A 59 17.33 -7.88 -15.69
CA LEU A 59 16.92 -6.88 -14.72
C LEU A 59 17.04 -5.47 -15.31
N SER A 60 18.23 -5.12 -15.85
CA SER A 60 18.46 -3.80 -16.45
C SER A 60 17.51 -3.52 -17.60
N ARG A 61 17.31 -4.49 -18.50
CA ARG A 61 16.42 -4.32 -19.66
C ARG A 61 14.95 -4.15 -19.31
N ARG A 62 14.45 -4.85 -18.26
CA ARG A 62 13.01 -4.87 -17.90
C ARG A 62 12.64 -3.91 -16.80
N LEU A 63 13.54 -3.64 -15.86
CA LEU A 63 13.26 -2.85 -14.66
C LEU A 63 13.99 -1.50 -14.66
N GLY A 64 15.04 -1.34 -15.50
CA GLY A 64 15.88 -0.15 -15.58
C GLY A 64 17.30 -0.41 -15.07
N ASP A 65 18.18 0.56 -15.19
CA ASP A 65 19.58 0.43 -14.82
C ASP A 65 19.82 0.51 -13.30
N GLY A 66 21.05 0.24 -12.87
CA GLY A 66 21.49 0.37 -11.48
C GLY A 66 21.59 -0.95 -10.70
N PHE A 67 21.36 -2.10 -11.31
CA PHE A 67 21.51 -3.42 -10.68
C PHE A 67 22.99 -3.85 -10.68
N VAL A 68 23.56 -4.05 -9.50
CA VAL A 68 24.98 -4.40 -9.31
C VAL A 68 25.11 -5.66 -8.44
N ASP A 69 25.96 -6.61 -8.85
CA ASP A 69 26.30 -7.81 -8.05
C ASP A 69 27.18 -7.42 -6.87
N PHE A 70 26.64 -7.46 -5.66
CA PHE A 70 27.37 -7.19 -4.41
C PHE A 70 28.14 -8.42 -3.89
N GLY A 71 27.95 -9.57 -4.50
CA GLY A 71 28.77 -10.75 -4.28
C GLY A 71 30.02 -10.84 -5.17
N ALA A 72 30.23 -9.88 -6.08
CA ALA A 72 31.43 -9.79 -6.90
C ALA A 72 32.65 -9.27 -6.12
N GLU A 73 33.82 -9.43 -6.69
CA GLU A 73 35.08 -8.84 -6.13
C GLU A 73 34.94 -7.31 -6.03
N GLN A 74 35.57 -6.74 -4.99
CA GLN A 74 35.40 -5.31 -4.67
C GLN A 74 35.70 -4.39 -5.85
N ALA A 75 36.80 -4.64 -6.59
CA ALA A 75 37.17 -3.80 -7.72
C ALA A 75 36.14 -3.81 -8.85
N GLU A 76 35.62 -4.98 -9.20
CA GLU A 76 34.56 -5.15 -10.20
C GLU A 76 33.26 -4.48 -9.76
N ARG A 77 32.90 -4.66 -8.49
CA ARG A 77 31.73 -4.02 -7.89
C ARG A 77 31.84 -2.49 -7.92
N ASP A 78 32.98 -1.94 -7.48
CA ASP A 78 33.19 -0.50 -7.41
C ASP A 78 33.18 0.15 -8.79
N GLU A 79 33.73 -0.51 -9.81
CA GLU A 79 33.61 -0.07 -11.23
C GLU A 79 32.15 -0.06 -11.70
N ALA A 80 31.39 -1.11 -11.42
CA ALA A 80 29.96 -1.18 -11.76
C ALA A 80 29.14 -0.10 -11.05
N LEU A 81 29.42 0.16 -9.77
CA LEU A 81 28.77 1.21 -8.98
C LEU A 81 29.06 2.61 -9.52
N ALA A 82 30.30 2.87 -9.93
CA ALA A 82 30.69 4.15 -10.52
C ALA A 82 29.90 4.49 -11.78
N LEU A 83 29.48 3.49 -12.55
CA LEU A 83 28.65 3.69 -13.76
C LEU A 83 27.18 4.01 -13.43
N CYS A 84 26.72 3.79 -12.19
CA CYS A 84 25.32 3.98 -11.82
C CYS A 84 25.01 5.40 -11.28
N ASP A 85 26.01 6.12 -10.76
CA ASP A 85 25.81 7.44 -10.13
C ASP A 85 27.05 8.33 -10.32
N GLU A 86 26.86 9.56 -10.80
CA GLU A 86 27.96 10.51 -11.07
C GLU A 86 28.83 10.78 -9.84
N ARG A 87 28.24 10.84 -8.65
CA ARG A 87 28.98 11.07 -7.40
C ARG A 87 29.85 9.87 -7.01
N LEU A 88 29.38 8.66 -7.30
CA LEU A 88 30.19 7.45 -7.12
C LEU A 88 31.33 7.41 -8.12
N MET A 89 31.13 7.86 -9.36
CA MET A 89 32.17 7.99 -10.36
C MET A 89 33.27 8.98 -9.92
N GLU A 90 32.87 10.17 -9.44
CA GLU A 90 33.80 11.16 -8.93
C GLU A 90 34.63 10.60 -7.74
N LYS A 91 33.96 9.94 -6.80
CA LYS A 91 34.63 9.30 -5.64
C LYS A 91 35.61 8.21 -6.06
N MET A 92 35.21 7.37 -7.03
CA MET A 92 36.06 6.31 -7.55
C MET A 92 37.32 6.88 -8.22
N LEU A 93 37.20 7.99 -8.97
CA LEU A 93 38.33 8.67 -9.62
C LEU A 93 39.27 9.32 -8.58
N ASP A 94 38.72 9.87 -7.52
CA ASP A 94 39.51 10.56 -6.49
C ASP A 94 40.21 9.61 -5.50
N ALA A 95 39.48 8.58 -5.03
CA ALA A 95 39.94 7.70 -3.96
C ALA A 95 40.38 6.29 -4.42
N GLY A 96 40.02 5.89 -5.63
CA GLY A 96 40.32 4.56 -6.19
C GLY A 96 39.50 3.40 -5.63
N SER A 97 38.61 3.66 -4.66
CA SER A 97 37.66 2.68 -4.11
C SER A 97 36.48 3.39 -3.45
N LEU A 98 35.37 2.66 -3.29
CA LEU A 98 34.14 3.16 -2.68
C LEU A 98 33.95 2.57 -1.27
N THR A 99 33.46 3.40 -0.37
CA THR A 99 33.06 2.99 1.00
C THR A 99 31.54 2.80 1.08
N ALA A 100 31.06 2.11 2.13
CA ALA A 100 29.64 1.98 2.39
C ALA A 100 28.93 3.34 2.52
N GLU A 101 29.58 4.32 3.15
CA GLU A 101 29.04 5.68 3.33
C GLU A 101 28.87 6.43 2.00
N ASP A 102 29.67 6.11 0.98
CA ASP A 102 29.51 6.65 -0.38
C ASP A 102 28.34 6.00 -1.11
N ILE A 103 28.12 4.69 -0.92
CA ILE A 103 27.14 3.86 -1.61
C ILE A 103 25.70 4.05 -1.07
N ILE A 104 25.56 4.17 0.26
CA ILE A 104 24.24 4.29 0.94
C ILE A 104 23.35 5.40 0.33
N PRO A 105 23.86 6.62 0.07
CA PRO A 105 23.03 7.66 -0.54
C PRO A 105 22.56 7.31 -1.95
N ALA A 106 23.32 6.55 -2.74
CA ALA A 106 22.93 6.12 -4.07
C ALA A 106 21.82 5.05 -4.01
N ILE A 107 21.87 4.13 -3.04
CA ILE A 107 20.80 3.18 -2.75
C ILE A 107 19.54 3.92 -2.31
N ALA A 108 19.66 4.88 -1.39
CA ALA A 108 18.54 5.68 -0.90
C ALA A 108 17.83 6.47 -2.02
N ARG A 109 18.60 7.01 -2.99
CA ARG A 109 18.05 7.69 -4.19
C ARG A 109 17.58 6.74 -5.29
N ARG A 110 17.72 5.42 -5.09
CA ARG A 110 17.36 4.39 -6.08
C ARG A 110 18.17 4.49 -7.39
N HIS A 111 19.40 4.91 -7.31
CA HIS A 111 20.37 4.85 -8.42
C HIS A 111 21.13 3.51 -8.44
N VAL A 112 21.24 2.87 -7.27
CA VAL A 112 21.88 1.56 -7.09
C VAL A 112 20.90 0.59 -6.45
N PHE A 113 20.85 -0.64 -6.99
CA PHE A 113 20.07 -1.76 -6.49
C PHE A 113 21.01 -2.94 -6.23
N PRO A 114 21.45 -3.13 -4.97
CA PRO A 114 22.33 -4.24 -4.63
C PRO A 114 21.68 -5.59 -4.90
N CYS A 115 22.42 -6.46 -5.60
CA CYS A 115 21.96 -7.80 -5.96
C CYS A 115 22.84 -8.85 -5.30
N TRP A 116 22.22 -9.89 -4.74
CA TRP A 116 22.88 -11.10 -4.30
C TRP A 116 22.26 -12.32 -4.99
N PHE A 117 23.09 -13.31 -5.26
CA PHE A 117 22.68 -14.54 -5.91
C PHE A 117 22.91 -15.69 -4.96
N GLY A 118 21.88 -16.55 -4.79
CA GLY A 118 22.04 -17.60 -3.79
C GLY A 118 20.96 -18.68 -3.81
N VAL A 119 20.99 -19.48 -2.74
CA VAL A 119 20.08 -20.59 -2.49
C VAL A 119 19.57 -20.48 -1.06
N ALA A 120 18.32 -20.09 -0.89
CA ALA A 120 17.70 -19.91 0.43
C ALA A 120 17.09 -21.19 1.01
N LEU A 121 17.10 -22.31 0.29
CA LEU A 121 16.60 -23.58 0.75
C LEU A 121 17.79 -24.55 0.95
N GLN A 122 18.01 -24.98 2.18
CA GLN A 122 18.99 -26.03 2.47
C GLN A 122 18.45 -27.37 1.96
N ARG A 123 19.22 -28.04 1.07
CA ARG A 123 18.95 -29.40 0.62
C ARG A 123 20.02 -30.32 1.13
N GLU A 124 19.66 -31.56 1.45
CA GLU A 124 20.58 -32.56 2.06
C GLU A 124 21.92 -32.77 1.30
N ASN A 125 21.93 -32.45 -0.01
CA ASN A 125 23.13 -32.64 -0.86
C ASN A 125 23.68 -31.33 -1.48
N ALA A 126 23.22 -30.16 -1.07
CA ALA A 126 23.54 -28.88 -1.71
C ALA A 126 24.24 -27.90 -0.76
N GLY A 127 25.33 -28.24 -0.16
CA GLY A 127 26.29 -27.31 0.46
C GLY A 127 25.76 -26.23 1.45
N GLY A 128 24.48 -26.25 1.81
CA GLY A 128 23.86 -25.26 2.72
C GLY A 128 23.21 -24.06 2.04
N LEU A 129 22.87 -23.05 2.82
CA LEU A 129 22.41 -21.73 2.35
C LEU A 129 23.58 -20.99 1.68
N GLN A 130 23.35 -20.41 0.53
CA GLN A 130 24.35 -19.62 -0.19
C GLN A 130 23.82 -18.22 -0.48
N GLY A 131 24.64 -17.20 -0.30
CA GLY A 131 24.28 -15.80 -0.58
C GLY A 131 23.32 -15.16 0.43
N VAL A 132 22.77 -15.93 1.39
CA VAL A 132 21.82 -15.40 2.39
C VAL A 132 22.54 -14.63 3.48
N ASP A 133 23.65 -15.17 3.96
CA ASP A 133 24.45 -14.50 5.02
C ASP A 133 25.06 -13.22 4.47
N GLU A 134 25.50 -13.23 3.21
CA GLU A 134 26.03 -12.05 2.51
C GLU A 134 24.92 -10.99 2.30
N LEU A 135 23.71 -11.39 1.94
CA LEU A 135 22.56 -10.48 1.89
C LEU A 135 22.28 -9.85 3.27
N LEU A 136 22.23 -10.67 4.33
CA LEU A 136 21.96 -10.18 5.68
C LEU A 136 23.06 -9.21 6.16
N ALA A 137 24.32 -9.53 5.92
CA ALA A 137 25.45 -8.64 6.20
C ALA A 137 25.34 -7.33 5.40
N GLY A 138 24.99 -7.42 4.11
CA GLY A 138 24.75 -6.26 3.26
C GLY A 138 23.57 -5.39 3.73
N LEU A 139 22.49 -5.99 4.22
CA LEU A 139 21.40 -5.23 4.82
C LEU A 139 21.87 -4.47 6.07
N ASP A 140 22.66 -5.10 6.94
CA ASP A 140 23.22 -4.44 8.14
C ASP A 140 24.16 -3.29 7.75
N GLU A 141 24.99 -3.48 6.75
CA GLU A 141 25.98 -2.50 6.30
C GLU A 141 25.36 -1.31 5.57
N TYR A 142 24.40 -1.55 4.65
CA TYR A 142 23.90 -0.54 3.70
C TYR A 142 22.55 0.07 4.06
N THR A 143 21.92 -0.31 5.18
CA THR A 143 20.67 0.33 5.62
C THR A 143 20.93 1.34 6.75
N ARG A 144 20.08 2.33 6.80
CA ARG A 144 20.05 3.33 7.89
C ARG A 144 18.59 3.52 8.32
N ALA A 145 18.39 3.71 9.62
CA ALA A 145 17.07 4.07 10.14
C ALA A 145 16.62 5.40 9.55
N ALA A 146 15.34 5.48 9.18
CA ALA A 146 14.76 6.75 8.76
C ALA A 146 14.82 7.77 9.92
N PRO A 147 15.09 9.06 9.64
CA PRO A 147 15.09 10.08 10.68
C PRO A 147 13.68 10.17 11.30
N ALA A 148 13.65 10.13 12.64
CA ALA A 148 12.40 10.28 13.38
C ALA A 148 11.96 11.74 13.40
N LEU A 149 10.64 11.97 13.33
CA LEU A 149 10.05 13.29 13.56
C LEU A 149 10.23 13.67 15.03
N GLU A 150 10.46 14.95 15.34
CA GLU A 150 10.56 15.44 16.72
C GLU A 150 9.23 15.29 17.48
N ALA A 151 8.13 15.67 16.84
CA ALA A 151 6.80 15.54 17.39
C ALA A 151 6.25 14.12 17.17
N PHE A 152 5.25 13.73 17.99
CA PHE A 152 4.54 12.48 17.77
C PHE A 152 3.92 12.43 16.36
N GLY A 153 4.24 11.37 15.66
CA GLY A 153 3.67 11.03 14.37
C GLY A 153 3.50 9.53 14.23
N ALA A 154 2.45 9.09 13.59
CA ALA A 154 2.24 7.68 13.24
C ALA A 154 1.41 7.55 11.97
N ARG A 155 1.61 6.46 11.23
CA ARG A 155 0.87 6.14 10.01
C ARG A 155 0.13 4.82 10.14
N VAL A 156 -1.17 4.87 9.93
CA VAL A 156 -2.01 3.68 9.90
C VAL A 156 -1.91 3.04 8.52
N PHE A 157 -1.58 1.75 8.46
CA PHE A 157 -1.42 1.05 7.18
C PHE A 157 -2.33 -0.17 7.02
N LYS A 158 -2.91 -0.67 8.11
CA LYS A 158 -3.78 -1.84 8.07
C LYS A 158 -4.82 -1.79 9.20
N VAL A 159 -6.00 -2.33 8.94
CA VAL A 159 -7.00 -2.67 9.94
C VAL A 159 -7.25 -4.17 9.85
N SER A 160 -7.45 -4.83 10.97
CA SER A 160 -7.84 -6.24 11.05
C SER A 160 -8.66 -6.49 12.31
N GLN A 161 -9.18 -7.70 12.47
CA GLN A 161 -9.82 -8.15 13.71
C GLN A 161 -8.99 -9.28 14.33
N ASP A 162 -8.96 -9.35 15.65
CA ASP A 162 -8.38 -10.49 16.36
C ASP A 162 -9.38 -11.67 16.42
N GLU A 163 -8.96 -12.80 17.01
CA GLU A 163 -9.79 -14.01 17.17
C GLU A 163 -11.11 -13.77 17.92
N ARG A 164 -11.19 -12.69 18.68
CA ARG A 164 -12.39 -12.29 19.46
C ARG A 164 -13.25 -11.27 18.73
N GLY A 165 -12.85 -10.86 17.51
CA GLY A 165 -13.52 -9.82 16.73
C GLY A 165 -13.21 -8.40 17.20
N GLU A 166 -12.19 -8.19 18.07
CA GLU A 166 -11.76 -6.86 18.45
C GLU A 166 -10.98 -6.21 17.30
N ARG A 167 -11.33 -4.98 16.95
CA ARG A 167 -10.67 -4.22 15.89
C ARG A 167 -9.25 -3.84 16.28
N LEU A 168 -8.30 -4.17 15.41
CA LEU A 168 -6.90 -3.84 15.52
C LEU A 168 -6.53 -2.82 14.45
N THR A 169 -6.07 -1.66 14.87
CA THR A 169 -5.51 -0.63 13.97
C THR A 169 -4.00 -0.73 13.99
N TRP A 170 -3.43 -1.17 12.88
CA TRP A 170 -1.98 -1.34 12.72
C TRP A 170 -1.37 -0.03 12.25
N LEU A 171 -0.39 0.42 12.99
CA LEU A 171 0.32 1.66 12.69
C LEU A 171 1.82 1.51 12.90
N ARG A 172 2.58 2.39 12.25
CA ARG A 172 3.99 2.61 12.49
C ARG A 172 4.16 3.99 13.11
N VAL A 173 4.89 4.09 14.21
CA VAL A 173 5.28 5.35 14.81
C VAL A 173 6.45 5.94 14.01
N THR A 174 6.32 7.19 13.56
CA THR A 174 7.31 7.89 12.73
C THR A 174 8.05 8.97 13.51
N GLY A 175 7.52 9.37 14.66
CA GLY A 175 8.15 10.35 15.54
C GLY A 175 7.57 10.36 16.95
N GLY A 176 8.31 10.92 17.89
CA GLY A 176 7.90 10.97 19.28
C GLY A 176 7.63 9.59 19.89
N GLU A 177 6.65 9.47 20.76
CA GLU A 177 6.31 8.24 21.47
C GLU A 177 4.78 8.11 21.57
N LEU A 178 4.25 6.93 21.27
CA LEU A 178 2.84 6.59 21.49
C LEU A 178 2.72 5.86 22.82
N LYS A 179 1.96 6.43 23.78
CA LYS A 179 1.67 5.81 25.08
C LYS A 179 0.29 5.17 25.12
N VAL A 180 0.16 4.14 25.95
CA VAL A 180 -1.15 3.56 26.28
C VAL A 180 -2.05 4.64 26.87
N LYS A 181 -3.36 4.62 26.52
CA LYS A 181 -4.34 5.65 26.88
C LYS A 181 -4.11 7.04 26.28
N ALA A 182 -3.11 7.24 25.42
CA ALA A 182 -2.97 8.49 24.68
C ALA A 182 -4.24 8.77 23.87
N GLN A 183 -4.64 10.03 23.85
CA GLN A 183 -5.72 10.51 22.99
C GLN A 183 -5.14 10.81 21.61
N LEU A 184 -5.69 10.16 20.60
CA LEU A 184 -5.36 10.37 19.20
C LEU A 184 -6.51 11.11 18.52
N THR A 185 -6.17 12.00 17.62
CA THR A 185 -7.12 12.83 16.87
C THR A 185 -6.87 12.66 15.39
N GLY A 186 -7.89 12.85 14.59
CA GLY A 186 -7.84 12.82 13.15
C GLY A 186 -9.13 13.35 12.56
N GLU A 187 -9.27 13.20 11.25
CA GLU A 187 -10.47 13.53 10.51
C GLU A 187 -10.90 12.31 9.69
N ALA A 188 -12.18 12.03 9.64
CA ALA A 188 -12.75 10.96 8.84
C ALA A 188 -14.05 11.45 8.22
N ASP A 189 -14.16 11.36 6.89
CA ASP A 189 -15.34 11.77 6.14
C ASP A 189 -15.75 13.25 6.39
N GLY A 190 -14.74 14.13 6.59
CA GLY A 190 -14.93 15.56 6.90
C GLY A 190 -15.30 15.86 8.36
N GLU A 191 -15.37 14.84 9.24
CA GLU A 191 -15.67 15.01 10.65
C GLU A 191 -14.42 14.76 11.52
N PRO A 192 -14.08 15.68 12.44
CA PRO A 192 -13.02 15.48 13.40
C PRO A 192 -13.40 14.38 14.40
N TRP A 193 -12.42 13.57 14.79
CA TRP A 193 -12.59 12.56 15.81
C TRP A 193 -11.46 12.58 16.84
N ALA A 194 -11.75 12.07 18.03
CA ALA A 194 -10.80 11.90 19.12
C ALA A 194 -11.07 10.59 19.86
N GLU A 195 -10.12 9.66 19.82
CA GLU A 195 -10.23 8.33 20.39
C GLU A 195 -8.99 7.98 21.23
N LYS A 196 -9.11 7.00 22.13
CA LYS A 196 -8.01 6.57 22.99
C LYS A 196 -7.39 5.28 22.52
N ALA A 197 -6.06 5.24 22.49
CA ALA A 197 -5.28 4.03 22.28
C ALA A 197 -5.37 3.14 23.55
N ASN A 198 -6.30 2.18 23.56
CA ASN A 198 -6.59 1.38 24.76
C ASN A 198 -5.48 0.40 25.11
N GLN A 199 -4.96 -0.33 24.14
CA GLN A 199 -3.82 -1.23 24.27
C GLN A 199 -2.87 -1.02 23.09
N LEU A 200 -1.59 -1.21 23.35
CA LEU A 200 -0.54 -1.26 22.35
C LEU A 200 0.02 -2.69 22.32
N ARG A 201 -0.14 -3.38 21.20
CA ARG A 201 0.24 -4.78 21.04
C ARG A 201 1.41 -4.91 20.06
N LEU A 202 2.51 -5.48 20.52
CA LEU A 202 3.66 -5.85 19.68
C LEU A 202 3.54 -7.31 19.31
N TYR A 203 3.32 -7.59 18.03
CA TYR A 203 3.14 -8.94 17.52
C TYR A 203 4.47 -9.58 17.10
N SER A 204 4.61 -10.88 17.41
CA SER A 204 5.63 -11.77 16.89
C SER A 204 4.95 -13.06 16.43
N GLY A 205 4.73 -13.18 15.12
CA GLY A 205 3.84 -14.20 14.56
C GLY A 205 2.40 -14.03 15.06
N ALA A 206 1.80 -15.12 15.58
CA ALA A 206 0.44 -15.11 16.12
C ALA A 206 0.35 -14.59 17.57
N LYS A 207 1.48 -14.45 18.26
CA LYS A 207 1.52 -14.00 19.67
C LYS A 207 1.84 -12.51 19.75
N TYR A 208 1.34 -11.86 20.79
CA TYR A 208 1.68 -10.47 21.08
C TYR A 208 2.05 -10.25 22.54
N THR A 209 2.78 -9.18 22.78
CA THR A 209 3.05 -8.62 24.12
C THR A 209 2.44 -7.23 24.20
N LEU A 210 1.99 -6.87 25.40
CA LEU A 210 1.49 -5.50 25.66
C LEU A 210 2.69 -4.59 25.94
N ALA A 211 2.65 -3.41 25.32
CA ALA A 211 3.63 -2.36 25.57
C ALA A 211 2.94 -1.15 26.24
N GLU A 212 3.65 -0.44 27.11
CA GLU A 212 3.17 0.81 27.68
C GLU A 212 3.43 2.00 26.76
N ALA A 213 4.47 1.89 25.93
CA ALA A 213 4.86 2.91 24.96
C ALA A 213 5.51 2.29 23.72
N ILE A 214 5.40 2.96 22.59
CA ILE A 214 5.96 2.58 21.29
C ILE A 214 6.75 3.78 20.75
N GLY A 215 8.02 3.56 20.43
CA GLY A 215 8.90 4.58 19.87
C GLY A 215 8.94 4.61 18.34
N PRO A 216 9.67 5.58 17.77
CA PRO A 216 9.80 5.75 16.33
C PRO A 216 10.38 4.50 15.64
N GLY A 217 9.90 4.22 14.43
CA GLY A 217 10.29 3.06 13.63
C GLY A 217 9.58 1.77 13.98
N GLN A 218 8.96 1.68 15.16
CA GLN A 218 8.25 0.49 15.60
C GLN A 218 6.85 0.40 15.01
N VAL A 219 6.42 -0.84 14.76
CA VAL A 219 5.08 -1.19 14.29
C VAL A 219 4.31 -1.85 15.43
N CYS A 220 3.08 -1.43 15.64
CA CYS A 220 2.20 -2.02 16.65
C CYS A 220 0.75 -2.09 16.15
N ALA A 221 -0.05 -2.92 16.81
CA ALA A 221 -1.50 -2.91 16.70
C ALA A 221 -2.12 -2.19 17.92
N VAL A 222 -3.04 -1.30 17.64
CA VAL A 222 -3.72 -0.47 18.65
C VAL A 222 -5.18 -0.87 18.72
N THR A 223 -5.72 -1.04 19.93
CA THR A 223 -7.15 -1.21 20.14
C THR A 223 -7.80 0.10 20.62
N GLY A 224 -9.09 0.27 20.36
CA GLY A 224 -9.85 1.45 20.77
C GLY A 224 -9.95 2.55 19.72
N LEU A 225 -9.36 2.36 18.53
CA LEU A 225 -9.53 3.25 17.39
C LEU A 225 -10.56 2.65 16.43
N THR A 226 -11.64 3.39 16.16
CA THR A 226 -12.74 2.94 15.29
C THR A 226 -12.82 3.74 14.00
N ARG A 227 -12.36 5.00 14.00
CA ARG A 227 -12.47 5.93 12.88
C ARG A 227 -11.22 5.94 11.96
N ALA A 228 -10.05 5.57 12.50
CA ALA A 228 -8.81 5.55 11.72
C ALA A 228 -8.85 4.45 10.65
N LYS A 229 -8.56 4.81 9.39
CA LYS A 229 -8.55 3.93 8.21
C LYS A 229 -7.09 3.72 7.73
N PRO A 230 -6.78 2.68 6.94
CA PRO A 230 -5.48 2.57 6.28
C PRO A 230 -5.19 3.82 5.44
N GLY A 231 -4.00 4.41 5.64
CA GLY A 231 -3.61 5.68 5.04
C GLY A 231 -3.72 6.89 5.98
N THR A 232 -4.47 6.78 7.08
CA THR A 232 -4.60 7.88 8.05
C THR A 232 -3.25 8.22 8.68
N GLY A 233 -2.88 9.50 8.64
CA GLY A 233 -1.78 10.08 9.40
C GLY A 233 -2.25 10.57 10.77
N LEU A 234 -1.45 10.35 11.79
CA LEU A 234 -1.74 10.76 13.17
C LEU A 234 -0.65 11.72 13.67
N GLY A 235 -1.07 12.73 14.41
CA GLY A 235 -0.16 13.73 14.96
C GLY A 235 0.52 14.58 13.89
N ALA A 236 1.85 14.53 13.78
CA ALA A 236 2.62 15.27 12.79
C ALA A 236 2.60 14.63 11.37
N GLU A 237 2.11 13.40 11.24
CA GLU A 237 1.96 12.74 9.96
C GLU A 237 0.74 13.24 9.21
N ARG A 238 0.87 13.33 7.88
CA ARG A 238 -0.25 13.61 6.98
C ARG A 238 -0.86 12.32 6.47
N ASP A 239 -2.10 12.38 6.05
CA ASP A 239 -2.72 11.27 5.36
C ASP A 239 -1.92 10.91 4.10
N SER A 240 -1.85 9.64 3.80
CA SER A 240 -1.17 9.14 2.61
C SER A 240 -2.11 9.14 1.41
N ASP A 241 -1.52 9.19 0.21
CA ASP A 241 -2.26 9.02 -1.04
C ASP A 241 -3.02 7.68 -1.07
N LEU A 242 -4.14 7.67 -1.76
CA LEU A 242 -4.92 6.46 -2.00
C LEU A 242 -4.09 5.43 -2.78
N PRO A 243 -4.33 4.11 -2.57
CA PRO A 243 -3.71 3.06 -3.38
C PRO A 243 -3.95 3.27 -4.87
N VAL A 244 -2.95 2.93 -5.68
CA VAL A 244 -3.02 3.05 -7.16
C VAL A 244 -3.76 1.88 -7.79
N LEU A 245 -3.68 0.73 -7.14
CA LEU A 245 -4.33 -0.47 -7.62
C LEU A 245 -5.83 -0.39 -7.26
N GLU A 246 -6.63 -0.13 -8.28
CA GLU A 246 -8.09 -0.12 -8.15
C GLU A 246 -8.66 -1.44 -8.66
N PRO A 247 -9.74 -1.94 -8.05
CA PRO A 247 -10.45 -3.10 -8.54
C PRO A 247 -11.07 -2.80 -9.91
N VAL A 248 -11.10 -3.82 -10.77
CA VAL A 248 -11.58 -3.71 -12.16
C VAL A 248 -12.79 -4.58 -12.44
N LEU A 249 -13.13 -5.47 -11.52
CA LEU A 249 -14.24 -6.41 -11.66
C LEU A 249 -15.28 -6.19 -10.55
N SER A 250 -16.55 -6.25 -10.91
CA SER A 250 -17.66 -6.20 -9.96
C SER A 250 -18.43 -7.51 -10.00
N TYR A 251 -18.67 -8.07 -8.84
CA TYR A 251 -19.41 -9.32 -8.67
C TYR A 251 -20.61 -9.09 -7.77
N ARG A 252 -21.76 -9.65 -8.14
CA ARG A 252 -22.93 -9.69 -7.26
C ARG A 252 -22.76 -10.84 -6.26
N VAL A 253 -23.04 -10.57 -5.00
CA VAL A 253 -23.04 -11.56 -3.91
C VAL A 253 -24.39 -12.27 -3.90
N CYS A 254 -24.41 -13.57 -4.21
CA CYS A 254 -25.59 -14.40 -4.15
C CYS A 254 -25.67 -15.06 -2.75
N LEU A 255 -26.60 -14.60 -1.95
CA LEU A 255 -26.82 -15.11 -0.59
C LEU A 255 -27.61 -16.41 -0.63
N PRO A 256 -27.40 -17.32 0.35
CA PRO A 256 -28.22 -18.53 0.48
C PRO A 256 -29.67 -18.17 0.79
N GLU A 257 -30.58 -19.08 0.44
CA GLU A 257 -32.02 -18.90 0.63
C GLU A 257 -32.37 -18.65 2.12
N GLY A 258 -33.13 -17.59 2.38
CA GLY A 258 -33.51 -17.20 3.74
C GLY A 258 -32.46 -16.41 4.53
N ALA A 259 -31.31 -16.08 3.94
CA ALA A 259 -30.33 -15.24 4.59
C ALA A 259 -30.82 -13.79 4.75
N ASP A 260 -30.49 -13.17 5.88
CA ASP A 260 -30.74 -11.74 6.12
C ASP A 260 -29.72 -10.89 5.35
N VAL A 261 -30.22 -10.18 4.34
CA VAL A 261 -29.41 -9.34 3.46
C VAL A 261 -28.70 -8.22 4.23
N HIS A 262 -29.38 -7.57 5.19
CA HIS A 262 -28.78 -6.49 5.97
C HIS A 262 -27.71 -7.00 6.94
N ALA A 263 -27.91 -8.17 7.54
CA ALA A 263 -26.89 -8.82 8.35
C ALA A 263 -25.66 -9.23 7.51
N ALA A 264 -25.88 -9.73 6.29
CA ALA A 264 -24.80 -10.04 5.34
C ALA A 264 -24.05 -8.78 4.90
N LEU A 265 -24.75 -7.70 4.57
CA LEU A 265 -24.17 -6.40 4.23
C LEU A 265 -23.30 -5.87 5.37
N GLY A 266 -23.75 -5.95 6.62
CA GLY A 266 -22.95 -5.56 7.78
C GLY A 266 -21.66 -6.37 7.96
N LYS A 267 -21.68 -7.68 7.61
CA LYS A 267 -20.48 -8.53 7.61
C LYS A 267 -19.50 -8.14 6.50
N LEU A 268 -20.00 -7.85 5.31
CA LEU A 268 -19.19 -7.39 4.17
C LEU A 268 -18.54 -6.02 4.44
N HIS A 269 -19.27 -5.07 5.04
CA HIS A 269 -18.67 -3.79 5.44
C HIS A 269 -17.56 -3.93 6.47
N ARG A 270 -17.65 -4.90 7.40
CA ARG A 270 -16.53 -5.20 8.30
C ARG A 270 -15.30 -5.73 7.56
N LEU A 271 -15.48 -6.53 6.51
CA LEU A 271 -14.38 -6.95 5.66
C LEU A 271 -13.83 -5.80 4.83
N GLU A 272 -14.67 -4.88 4.37
CA GLU A 272 -14.26 -3.66 3.68
C GLU A 272 -13.41 -2.74 4.56
N GLU A 273 -13.66 -2.66 5.89
CA GLU A 273 -12.76 -1.95 6.80
C GLU A 273 -11.34 -2.55 6.80
N GLU A 274 -11.23 -3.89 6.69
CA GLU A 274 -9.94 -4.59 6.59
C GLU A 274 -9.32 -4.45 5.20
N GLU A 275 -10.14 -4.50 4.15
CA GLU A 275 -9.81 -4.43 2.73
C GLU A 275 -10.59 -3.32 2.02
N PRO A 276 -10.17 -2.05 2.15
CA PRO A 276 -10.91 -0.91 1.57
C PRO A 276 -11.11 -0.99 0.05
N GLN A 277 -10.31 -1.80 -0.65
CA GLN A 277 -10.46 -2.03 -2.09
C GLN A 277 -11.65 -2.93 -2.44
N LEU A 278 -12.28 -3.57 -1.44
CA LEU A 278 -13.44 -4.43 -1.67
C LEU A 278 -14.66 -3.66 -2.20
N HIS A 279 -14.78 -2.38 -1.88
CA HIS A 279 -15.89 -1.50 -2.30
C HIS A 279 -17.23 -2.21 -2.33
N VAL A 280 -17.83 -2.35 -1.16
CA VAL A 280 -19.13 -2.98 -1.00
C VAL A 280 -20.23 -1.99 -1.40
N VAL A 281 -20.98 -2.31 -2.43
CA VAL A 281 -22.05 -1.46 -2.95
C VAL A 281 -23.40 -2.12 -2.73
N TRP A 282 -24.27 -1.45 -2.01
CA TRP A 282 -25.67 -1.83 -1.87
C TRP A 282 -26.53 -1.15 -2.96
N ASN A 283 -27.18 -1.95 -3.80
CA ASN A 283 -28.13 -1.45 -4.78
C ASN A 283 -29.56 -1.58 -4.22
N GLU A 284 -30.11 -0.49 -3.71
CA GLU A 284 -31.45 -0.46 -3.11
C GLU A 284 -32.56 -0.83 -4.11
N THR A 285 -32.42 -0.44 -5.38
CA THR A 285 -33.44 -0.67 -6.40
C THR A 285 -33.57 -2.16 -6.74
N LEU A 286 -32.43 -2.87 -6.78
CA LEU A 286 -32.40 -4.29 -7.11
C LEU A 286 -32.39 -5.19 -5.86
N GLY A 287 -32.12 -4.63 -4.68
CA GLY A 287 -31.93 -5.38 -3.45
C GLY A 287 -30.68 -6.29 -3.51
N GLU A 288 -29.62 -5.84 -4.17
CA GLU A 288 -28.43 -6.62 -4.45
C GLU A 288 -27.19 -6.02 -3.79
N ILE A 289 -26.29 -6.89 -3.32
CA ILE A 289 -24.97 -6.51 -2.83
C ILE A 289 -23.95 -6.80 -3.93
N HIS A 290 -23.15 -5.82 -4.26
CA HIS A 290 -22.02 -5.95 -5.17
C HIS A 290 -20.70 -5.71 -4.45
N VAL A 291 -19.65 -6.45 -4.86
CA VAL A 291 -18.29 -6.27 -4.36
C VAL A 291 -17.34 -6.08 -5.53
N GLN A 292 -16.31 -5.28 -5.33
CA GLN A 292 -15.31 -5.00 -6.37
C GLN A 292 -14.00 -5.73 -6.03
N LEU A 293 -13.42 -6.39 -7.02
CA LEU A 293 -12.22 -7.23 -6.87
C LEU A 293 -11.26 -7.04 -8.05
N MET A 294 -9.99 -7.38 -7.85
CA MET A 294 -8.97 -7.36 -8.90
C MET A 294 -8.92 -8.65 -9.72
N GLY A 295 -9.48 -9.76 -9.20
CA GLY A 295 -9.43 -11.05 -9.89
C GLY A 295 -10.10 -12.18 -9.12
N GLU A 296 -10.22 -13.32 -9.78
CA GLU A 296 -10.93 -14.51 -9.30
C GLU A 296 -10.34 -15.11 -8.01
N ILE A 297 -9.01 -15.03 -7.82
CA ILE A 297 -8.37 -15.54 -6.60
C ILE A 297 -8.87 -14.79 -5.36
N GLN A 298 -9.08 -13.48 -5.46
CA GLN A 298 -9.64 -12.70 -4.35
C GLN A 298 -11.09 -13.11 -4.03
N LEU A 299 -11.84 -13.51 -5.04
CA LEU A 299 -13.20 -14.00 -4.88
C LEU A 299 -13.25 -15.30 -4.07
N GLU A 300 -12.37 -16.26 -4.36
CA GLU A 300 -12.23 -17.50 -3.59
C GLU A 300 -11.82 -17.22 -2.13
N VAL A 301 -10.86 -16.31 -1.93
CA VAL A 301 -10.45 -15.88 -0.58
C VAL A 301 -11.61 -15.23 0.16
N LEU A 302 -12.37 -14.32 -0.48
CA LEU A 302 -13.53 -13.67 0.13
C LEU A 302 -14.62 -14.69 0.51
N LYS A 303 -14.89 -15.65 -0.36
CA LYS A 303 -15.84 -16.77 -0.09
C LYS A 303 -15.41 -17.56 1.15
N SER A 304 -14.14 -17.96 1.21
CA SER A 304 -13.59 -18.69 2.38
C SER A 304 -13.68 -17.87 3.66
N LEU A 305 -13.33 -16.57 3.62
CA LEU A 305 -13.41 -15.68 4.79
C LEU A 305 -14.84 -15.51 5.30
N LEU A 306 -15.83 -15.37 4.41
CA LEU A 306 -17.24 -15.27 4.78
C LEU A 306 -17.75 -16.55 5.43
N ALA A 307 -17.38 -17.71 4.88
CA ALA A 307 -17.74 -19.00 5.43
C ALA A 307 -17.08 -19.24 6.80
N GLU A 308 -15.76 -19.05 6.91
CA GLU A 308 -14.99 -19.36 8.11
C GLU A 308 -15.30 -18.41 9.29
N ARG A 309 -15.36 -17.09 9.02
CA ARG A 309 -15.54 -16.09 10.10
C ARG A 309 -16.98 -15.87 10.48
N TYR A 310 -17.89 -15.97 9.51
CA TYR A 310 -19.29 -15.56 9.72
C TYR A 310 -20.31 -16.67 9.48
N GLY A 311 -19.85 -17.87 9.09
CA GLY A 311 -20.74 -18.99 8.75
C GLY A 311 -21.69 -18.64 7.59
N LEU A 312 -21.27 -17.75 6.71
CA LEU A 312 -22.05 -17.27 5.57
C LEU A 312 -21.49 -17.87 4.28
N ASP A 313 -22.19 -18.87 3.77
CA ASP A 313 -21.83 -19.53 2.50
C ASP A 313 -22.49 -18.76 1.36
N VAL A 314 -21.67 -18.08 0.55
CA VAL A 314 -22.12 -17.25 -0.57
C VAL A 314 -21.61 -17.78 -1.89
N GLU A 315 -22.36 -17.50 -2.95
CA GLU A 315 -21.90 -17.64 -4.33
C GLU A 315 -21.75 -16.26 -4.97
N PHE A 316 -21.02 -16.23 -6.06
CA PHE A 316 -20.85 -15.00 -6.84
C PHE A 316 -21.31 -15.27 -8.29
N ASP A 317 -21.88 -14.26 -8.93
CA ASP A 317 -22.23 -14.37 -10.33
C ASP A 317 -21.01 -14.29 -11.26
N SER A 318 -21.23 -14.27 -12.57
CA SER A 318 -20.16 -14.27 -13.57
C SER A 318 -19.31 -12.99 -13.59
N GLY A 319 -19.60 -12.02 -12.74
CA GLY A 319 -18.88 -10.76 -12.67
C GLY A 319 -19.04 -9.87 -13.91
N GLY A 320 -18.76 -8.59 -13.76
CA GLY A 320 -18.76 -7.59 -14.81
C GLY A 320 -17.55 -6.68 -14.75
N ILE A 321 -17.12 -6.14 -15.89
CA ILE A 321 -16.07 -5.13 -15.95
C ILE A 321 -16.61 -3.81 -15.44
N LEU A 322 -15.88 -3.15 -14.56
CA LEU A 322 -16.19 -1.79 -14.13
C LEU A 322 -15.80 -0.79 -15.21
N TYR A 323 -16.78 -0.24 -15.89
CA TYR A 323 -16.56 0.85 -16.83
C TYR A 323 -16.58 2.19 -16.07
N LYS A 324 -15.63 3.08 -16.40
CA LYS A 324 -15.67 4.48 -15.99
C LYS A 324 -16.11 5.31 -17.19
N GLU A 325 -17.07 6.17 -16.97
CA GLU A 325 -17.62 7.06 -18.00
C GLU A 325 -17.07 8.48 -17.82
N THR A 326 -17.04 9.23 -18.90
CA THR A 326 -16.77 10.66 -18.93
C THR A 326 -17.62 11.32 -20.00
N ILE A 327 -17.80 12.62 -19.90
CA ILE A 327 -18.45 13.42 -20.92
C ILE A 327 -17.47 13.83 -22.01
N THR A 328 -17.94 13.98 -23.25
CA THR A 328 -17.11 14.36 -24.39
C THR A 328 -17.02 15.87 -24.59
N GLU A 329 -18.00 16.61 -24.11
CA GLU A 329 -18.08 18.06 -24.24
C GLU A 329 -18.71 18.68 -22.97
N ALA A 330 -18.52 19.98 -22.80
CA ALA A 330 -19.13 20.68 -21.69
C ALA A 330 -20.67 20.72 -21.85
N ILE A 331 -21.38 20.40 -20.78
CA ILE A 331 -22.85 20.38 -20.74
C ILE A 331 -23.34 21.07 -19.47
N GLU A 332 -24.50 21.73 -19.57
CA GLU A 332 -25.17 22.36 -18.44
C GLU A 332 -26.47 21.60 -18.11
N GLY A 333 -26.62 21.25 -16.83
CA GLY A 333 -27.83 20.68 -16.26
C GLY A 333 -28.51 21.69 -15.34
N VAL A 334 -29.82 21.86 -15.44
CA VAL A 334 -30.59 22.78 -14.61
C VAL A 334 -31.61 22.00 -13.79
N GLY A 335 -31.56 22.19 -12.47
CA GLY A 335 -32.55 21.71 -11.52
C GLY A 335 -33.39 22.87 -11.01
N HIS A 336 -34.71 22.77 -11.11
CA HIS A 336 -35.66 23.77 -10.67
C HIS A 336 -36.68 23.17 -9.69
N TYR A 337 -36.91 23.83 -8.56
CA TYR A 337 -37.82 23.39 -7.52
C TYR A 337 -38.65 24.55 -6.99
N GLU A 338 -39.97 24.54 -7.14
CA GLU A 338 -40.87 25.60 -6.74
C GLU A 338 -42.17 25.12 -6.06
N PRO A 339 -42.14 24.29 -5.01
CA PRO A 339 -43.32 23.96 -4.24
C PRO A 339 -43.56 24.91 -3.06
N LEU A 340 -44.82 25.26 -2.81
CA LEU A 340 -45.27 25.90 -1.57
C LEU A 340 -44.50 27.19 -1.17
N ARG A 341 -44.16 28.04 -2.12
CA ARG A 341 -43.43 29.31 -1.95
C ARG A 341 -41.92 29.12 -1.62
N HIS A 342 -41.36 27.96 -1.79
CA HIS A 342 -39.93 27.73 -1.76
C HIS A 342 -39.42 27.71 -3.20
N TYR A 343 -38.42 28.51 -3.50
CA TYR A 343 -37.80 28.57 -4.81
C TYR A 343 -36.33 28.15 -4.69
N ALA A 344 -35.90 27.22 -5.48
CA ALA A 344 -34.49 26.87 -5.65
C ALA A 344 -34.22 26.52 -7.13
N GLU A 345 -33.18 27.11 -7.68
CA GLU A 345 -32.70 26.81 -9.02
C GLU A 345 -31.19 26.60 -8.96
N VAL A 346 -30.72 25.48 -9.50
CA VAL A 346 -29.32 25.09 -9.51
C VAL A 346 -28.89 24.81 -10.94
N HIS A 347 -27.85 25.45 -11.38
CA HIS A 347 -27.18 25.22 -12.66
C HIS A 347 -25.87 24.50 -12.40
N LEU A 348 -25.72 23.28 -12.92
CA LEU A 348 -24.50 22.47 -12.86
C LEU A 348 -23.85 22.45 -14.22
N LYS A 349 -22.68 23.03 -14.35
CA LYS A 349 -21.85 22.97 -15.54
C LYS A 349 -20.85 21.83 -15.38
N LEU A 350 -20.97 20.78 -16.19
CA LEU A 350 -20.04 19.67 -16.24
C LEU A 350 -19.05 19.91 -17.38
N GLU A 351 -17.76 19.83 -17.08
CA GLU A 351 -16.68 20.00 -18.04
C GLU A 351 -15.79 18.75 -18.06
N PRO A 352 -15.40 18.26 -19.25
CA PRO A 352 -14.49 17.12 -19.34
C PRO A 352 -13.09 17.50 -18.85
N LEU A 353 -12.48 16.64 -18.04
CA LEU A 353 -11.11 16.77 -17.57
C LEU A 353 -10.21 15.72 -18.26
N PRO A 354 -8.88 15.91 -18.26
CA PRO A 354 -7.95 14.89 -18.74
C PRO A 354 -8.16 13.56 -18.02
N ARG A 355 -7.94 12.45 -18.75
CA ARG A 355 -8.13 11.11 -18.22
C ARG A 355 -7.28 10.88 -16.97
N GLY A 356 -7.89 10.40 -15.89
CA GLY A 356 -7.22 10.17 -14.60
C GLY A 356 -7.22 11.36 -13.65
N SER A 357 -7.79 12.51 -14.01
CA SER A 357 -7.87 13.71 -13.14
C SER A 357 -8.84 13.56 -11.97
N GLY A 358 -9.66 12.51 -11.97
CA GLY A 358 -10.72 12.36 -10.97
C GLY A 358 -11.84 13.39 -11.13
N MET A 359 -12.68 13.52 -10.12
CA MET A 359 -13.76 14.51 -10.07
C MET A 359 -13.24 15.75 -9.35
N GLN A 360 -13.48 16.92 -9.92
CA GLN A 360 -13.17 18.23 -9.31
C GLN A 360 -14.47 19.02 -9.19
N PHE A 361 -14.63 19.72 -8.10
CA PHE A 361 -15.77 20.57 -7.84
C PHE A 361 -15.32 22.02 -7.62
N ALA A 362 -16.02 22.96 -8.25
CA ALA A 362 -15.82 24.39 -8.04
C ALA A 362 -17.18 25.11 -8.05
N ALA A 363 -17.34 26.09 -7.19
CA ALA A 363 -18.52 26.95 -7.19
C ALA A 363 -18.23 28.26 -7.91
N ASP A 364 -19.02 28.60 -8.90
CA ASP A 364 -18.99 29.90 -9.62
C ASP A 364 -20.11 30.82 -9.11
N CYS A 365 -20.43 30.74 -7.83
CA CYS A 365 -21.43 31.57 -7.18
C CYS A 365 -20.75 32.45 -6.11
N ARG A 366 -21.02 33.77 -6.18
CA ARG A 366 -20.46 34.71 -5.21
C ARG A 366 -21.14 34.54 -3.86
N GLU A 367 -20.37 34.66 -2.76
CA GLU A 367 -20.88 34.57 -1.38
C GLU A 367 -22.00 35.60 -1.07
N GLU A 368 -22.00 36.73 -1.76
CA GLU A 368 -23.04 37.78 -1.65
C GLU A 368 -24.40 37.29 -2.21
N VAL A 369 -24.40 36.31 -3.13
CA VAL A 369 -25.61 35.77 -3.74
C VAL A 369 -26.08 34.54 -2.96
N LEU A 370 -25.16 33.65 -2.55
CA LEU A 370 -25.46 32.44 -1.75
C LEU A 370 -24.31 32.21 -0.78
N ASP A 371 -24.64 32.11 0.52
CA ASP A 371 -23.66 31.82 1.58
C ASP A 371 -22.93 30.49 1.33
N LYS A 372 -21.64 30.42 1.69
CA LYS A 372 -20.78 29.23 1.51
C LYS A 372 -21.36 27.93 2.07
N ASN A 373 -22.10 28.01 3.15
CA ASN A 373 -22.70 26.82 3.75
C ASN A 373 -23.74 26.20 2.83
N TRP A 374 -24.52 27.03 2.13
CA TRP A 374 -25.49 26.57 1.14
C TRP A 374 -24.82 26.06 -0.14
N GLN A 375 -23.73 26.73 -0.58
CA GLN A 375 -22.97 26.26 -1.75
C GLN A 375 -22.35 24.89 -1.54
N ARG A 376 -22.06 24.49 -0.29
CA ARG A 376 -21.52 23.14 0.04
C ARG A 376 -22.60 22.05 0.07
N LEU A 377 -23.86 22.41 0.12
CA LEU A 377 -24.99 21.50 0.15
C LEU A 377 -25.49 21.12 -1.25
N VAL A 378 -25.09 21.83 -2.26
CA VAL A 378 -25.35 21.58 -3.67
C VAL A 378 -24.31 20.63 -4.25
#